data_c83cc74d1df3822765cfd0f5a4c91444
#
_entry.id   c83cc74d1df3822765cfd0f5a4c91444
#
_cell.length_a   1.000
_cell.length_b   1.000
_cell.length_c   1.000
_cell.angle_alpha   90.00
_cell.angle_beta   90.00
_cell.angle_gamma   90.00
#
_symmetry.space_group_name_H-M   'P 1'
#
loop_
_entity.id
_entity.type
_entity.pdbx_description
1 polymer ?
#
loop_
_entity_poly.entity_id
_entity_poly.type
_entity_poly.pdbx_seq_one_letter_code
_entity_poly.pdbx_strand_id
1 'polypeptide(L)'
;MSGPKPPAERPAARARPDLPRRLGQALDSLLPPGATPRGVVAFSGGADSLALLAALVEVIGARPAARRPALRAVHVDHGLNPRSGDWARQCRRICRALGVPLSVARARLRVPRGASVEAVAREARYALLRRALRRGEVLLTAHHVDDQLETLLLQLMRGAGVAGLASMPPVAAFGRGWLLRPLLGLRRAELREYVAGRGLAWVEDDSNVDPRFDRNFLRREVLPALQSRWPAAAEVAARSAAHLAEARMVLDELAACDLARLRRGTALDVERLQALSAPRRKLAVRAWLASLGLPVPDSRHLARVTGELCQARRDAQPRVDWPGVEVRRYRGRLFAAPTSLPARAPAPPGTGSPGSLRWNWRRRAVLPLGPGLGRLELRRDPRGPLDASRLPSTLQVGWRAGGERLRTEPGGPRRAVKELLRSAGVLPWMRGLVPLVQATDRLVAVADLAVEADYLAAPGCRSRCRLQWLDAPEHRLIDADVDADAD
;
A
#
# COMPACT_ATOMS: atom_id res chain seq x y z
N MET A 1 53.07 46.83 -35.99
CA MET A 1 53.38 45.41 -36.31
C MET A 1 52.74 44.54 -35.23
N SER A 2 51.59 43.99 -35.52
CA SER A 2 50.88 43.14 -34.58
C SER A 2 51.29 41.70 -34.85
N GLY A 3 51.89 41.05 -33.86
CA GLY A 3 52.25 39.62 -33.90
C GLY A 3 51.07 38.66 -33.96
N PRO A 4 51.27 37.46 -34.50
CA PRO A 4 50.18 36.50 -34.67
C PRO A 4 49.67 35.98 -33.30
N LYS A 5 48.32 35.93 -33.16
CA LYS A 5 47.64 35.40 -32.03
C LYS A 5 47.89 33.86 -31.93
N PRO A 6 48.18 33.30 -30.74
CA PRO A 6 48.46 31.88 -30.64
C PRO A 6 47.14 31.08 -30.96
N PRO A 7 47.27 29.87 -31.51
CA PRO A 7 46.09 29.04 -31.84
C PRO A 7 45.31 28.68 -30.57
N ALA A 8 44.00 28.79 -30.68
CA ALA A 8 43.06 28.40 -29.60
C ALA A 8 43.34 26.95 -29.20
N GLU A 9 43.64 26.72 -27.91
CA GLU A 9 43.76 25.41 -27.33
C GLU A 9 42.49 24.58 -27.61
N ARG A 10 42.64 23.43 -28.23
CA ARG A 10 41.59 22.44 -28.36
C ARG A 10 41.09 22.12 -26.96
N PRO A 11 39.75 22.16 -26.70
CA PRO A 11 39.27 21.78 -25.42
C PRO A 11 39.68 20.33 -25.11
N ALA A 12 40.36 20.16 -23.97
CA ALA A 12 40.80 18.86 -23.47
C ALA A 12 39.67 17.86 -23.60
N ALA A 13 39.94 16.69 -24.20
CA ALA A 13 38.99 15.60 -24.34
C ALA A 13 38.40 15.31 -22.96
N ARG A 14 37.14 15.68 -22.74
CA ARG A 14 36.43 15.36 -21.50
C ARG A 14 36.51 13.85 -21.28
N ALA A 15 37.12 13.44 -20.16
CA ALA A 15 37.22 12.05 -19.79
C ALA A 15 35.83 11.41 -19.97
N ARG A 16 35.75 10.30 -20.74
CA ARG A 16 34.50 9.58 -20.98
C ARG A 16 33.85 9.26 -19.63
N PRO A 17 32.56 9.51 -19.48
CA PRO A 17 31.89 9.24 -18.21
C PRO A 17 32.05 7.77 -17.83
N ASP A 18 32.72 7.51 -16.70
CA ASP A 18 32.94 6.16 -16.17
C ASP A 18 31.65 5.67 -15.49
N LEU A 19 30.61 5.50 -16.30
CA LEU A 19 29.31 5.06 -15.85
C LEU A 19 29.35 3.71 -15.09
N PRO A 20 30.09 2.68 -15.56
CA PRO A 20 30.16 1.40 -14.83
C PRO A 20 30.76 1.55 -13.44
N ARG A 21 31.81 2.33 -13.26
CA ARG A 21 32.44 2.59 -11.96
C ARG A 21 31.48 3.30 -11.01
N ARG A 22 30.85 4.39 -11.44
CA ARG A 22 29.85 5.15 -10.63
C ARG A 22 28.65 4.28 -10.27
N LEU A 23 28.19 3.47 -11.21
CA LEU A 23 27.10 2.51 -10.97
C LEU A 23 27.51 1.44 -9.95
N GLY A 24 28.72 0.89 -10.04
CA GLY A 24 29.23 -0.08 -9.06
C GLY A 24 29.26 0.50 -7.65
N GLN A 25 29.82 1.70 -7.49
CA GLN A 25 29.83 2.42 -6.21
C GLN A 25 28.42 2.69 -5.67
N ALA A 26 27.49 3.12 -6.51
CA ALA A 26 26.12 3.34 -6.13
C ALA A 26 25.42 2.05 -5.68
N LEU A 27 25.66 0.94 -6.36
CA LEU A 27 25.08 -0.36 -5.97
C LEU A 27 25.61 -0.84 -4.62
N ASP A 28 26.94 -0.72 -4.39
CA ASP A 28 27.56 -1.15 -3.15
C ASP A 28 27.05 -0.33 -1.94
N SER A 29 26.70 0.94 -2.13
CA SER A 29 26.16 1.82 -1.09
C SER A 29 24.64 1.69 -0.88
N LEU A 30 23.88 1.30 -1.91
CA LEU A 30 22.43 1.31 -1.90
C LEU A 30 21.78 -0.06 -1.60
N LEU A 31 22.54 -1.16 -1.67
CA LEU A 31 21.98 -2.50 -1.44
C LEU A 31 21.49 -2.63 0.01
N PRO A 32 20.18 -2.83 0.22
CA PRO A 32 19.64 -2.95 1.57
C PRO A 32 20.00 -4.30 2.21
N PRO A 33 20.07 -4.38 3.56
CA PRO A 33 20.24 -5.64 4.26
C PRO A 33 19.18 -6.67 3.87
N GLY A 34 19.61 -7.91 3.61
CA GLY A 34 18.70 -8.99 3.21
C GLY A 34 18.28 -8.99 1.73
N ALA A 35 18.80 -8.07 0.92
CA ALA A 35 18.65 -8.15 -0.53
C ALA A 35 19.42 -9.38 -1.06
N THR A 36 18.80 -10.13 -1.98
CA THR A 36 19.50 -11.23 -2.67
C THR A 36 20.37 -10.66 -3.78
N PRO A 37 21.50 -11.31 -4.14
CA PRO A 37 22.34 -10.90 -5.28
C PRO A 37 21.66 -11.25 -6.61
N ARG A 38 20.42 -10.77 -6.82
CA ARG A 38 19.61 -10.99 -8.02
C ARG A 38 18.98 -9.68 -8.45
N GLY A 39 19.46 -9.15 -9.59
CA GLY A 39 18.97 -7.90 -10.18
C GLY A 39 17.93 -8.14 -11.27
N VAL A 40 16.89 -7.31 -11.26
CA VAL A 40 15.85 -7.26 -12.30
C VAL A 40 15.83 -5.83 -12.87
N VAL A 41 16.18 -5.66 -14.13
CA VAL A 41 16.14 -4.35 -14.78
C VAL A 41 14.77 -4.10 -15.40
N ALA A 42 14.13 -2.99 -15.03
CA ALA A 42 12.95 -2.49 -15.74
C ALA A 42 13.40 -1.90 -17.07
N PHE A 43 13.36 -2.70 -18.13
CA PHE A 43 13.94 -2.37 -19.43
C PHE A 43 12.86 -1.88 -20.40
N SER A 44 12.85 -0.58 -20.70
CA SER A 44 11.93 0.01 -21.67
C SER A 44 12.44 -0.07 -23.13
N GLY A 45 13.74 -0.30 -23.32
CA GLY A 45 14.41 -0.20 -24.62
C GLY A 45 14.93 1.19 -24.96
N GLY A 46 14.53 2.23 -24.23
CA GLY A 46 15.06 3.59 -24.40
C GLY A 46 16.48 3.77 -23.88
N ALA A 47 17.15 4.85 -24.29
CA ALA A 47 18.57 5.13 -24.02
C ALA A 47 18.94 4.98 -22.55
N ASP A 48 18.15 5.54 -21.62
CA ASP A 48 18.46 5.55 -20.20
C ASP A 48 18.45 4.13 -19.61
N SER A 49 17.42 3.32 -19.95
CA SER A 49 17.32 1.92 -19.51
C SER A 49 18.37 1.01 -20.16
N LEU A 50 18.80 1.34 -21.38
CA LEU A 50 19.88 0.64 -22.07
C LEU A 50 21.23 0.97 -21.45
N ALA A 51 21.48 2.25 -21.08
CA ALA A 51 22.66 2.64 -20.35
C ALA A 51 22.81 1.87 -19.03
N LEU A 52 21.71 1.78 -18.25
CA LEU A 52 21.69 1.00 -17.02
C LEU A 52 22.02 -0.48 -17.27
N LEU A 53 21.33 -1.11 -18.24
CA LEU A 53 21.50 -2.53 -18.54
C LEU A 53 22.93 -2.86 -18.99
N ALA A 54 23.47 -2.08 -19.94
CA ALA A 54 24.82 -2.28 -20.47
C ALA A 54 25.89 -2.06 -19.39
N ALA A 55 25.76 -0.99 -18.59
CA ALA A 55 26.71 -0.73 -17.50
C ALA A 55 26.66 -1.81 -16.40
N LEU A 56 25.46 -2.36 -16.10
CA LEU A 56 25.31 -3.49 -15.16
C LEU A 56 26.04 -4.74 -15.68
N VAL A 57 25.92 -5.04 -16.96
CA VAL A 57 26.63 -6.18 -17.57
C VAL A 57 28.13 -6.03 -17.41
N GLU A 58 28.69 -4.82 -17.64
CA GLU A 58 30.12 -4.54 -17.44
C GLU A 58 30.53 -4.69 -15.97
N VAL A 59 29.78 -4.08 -15.03
CA VAL A 59 30.05 -4.17 -13.58
C VAL A 59 30.01 -5.62 -13.09
N ILE A 60 29.04 -6.40 -13.55
CA ILE A 60 28.89 -7.82 -13.17
C ILE A 60 29.99 -8.65 -13.83
N GLY A 61 30.30 -8.38 -15.10
CA GLY A 61 31.37 -9.07 -15.86
C GLY A 61 32.76 -8.90 -15.25
N ALA A 62 33.03 -7.75 -14.65
CA ALA A 62 34.28 -7.48 -13.95
C ALA A 62 34.44 -8.23 -12.61
N ARG A 63 33.36 -8.81 -12.06
CA ARG A 63 33.40 -9.60 -10.81
C ARG A 63 33.85 -11.05 -11.08
N PRO A 64 34.53 -11.71 -10.13
CA PRO A 64 34.83 -13.14 -10.24
C PRO A 64 33.57 -13.96 -10.48
N ALA A 65 33.63 -14.99 -11.30
CA ALA A 65 32.47 -15.79 -11.75
C ALA A 65 31.60 -16.29 -10.58
N ALA A 66 32.23 -16.76 -9.50
CA ALA A 66 31.54 -17.25 -8.30
C ALA A 66 30.78 -16.15 -7.52
N ARG A 67 31.06 -14.87 -7.78
CA ARG A 67 30.43 -13.72 -7.09
C ARG A 67 29.54 -12.89 -8.01
N ARG A 68 29.28 -13.35 -9.24
CA ARG A 68 28.43 -12.63 -10.19
C ARG A 68 26.96 -12.73 -9.78
N PRO A 69 26.28 -11.62 -9.48
CA PRO A 69 24.85 -11.65 -9.23
C PRO A 69 24.09 -12.04 -10.50
N ALA A 70 23.02 -12.79 -10.35
CA ALA A 70 22.13 -13.09 -11.46
C ALA A 70 21.40 -11.82 -11.92
N LEU A 71 21.42 -11.53 -13.23
CA LEU A 71 20.77 -10.39 -13.85
C LEU A 71 19.74 -10.87 -14.86
N ARG A 72 18.55 -10.27 -14.86
CA ARG A 72 17.52 -10.44 -15.87
C ARG A 72 16.82 -9.11 -16.14
N ALA A 73 16.17 -8.99 -17.27
CA ALA A 73 15.39 -7.81 -17.63
C ALA A 73 13.89 -8.13 -17.72
N VAL A 74 13.06 -7.14 -17.43
CA VAL A 74 11.61 -7.18 -17.64
C VAL A 74 11.20 -5.98 -18.48
N HIS A 75 10.61 -6.24 -19.65
CA HIS A 75 9.98 -5.24 -20.49
C HIS A 75 8.46 -5.26 -20.25
N VAL A 76 7.85 -4.10 -20.06
CA VAL A 76 6.39 -3.98 -19.93
C VAL A 76 5.85 -3.34 -21.21
N ASP A 77 5.12 -4.14 -21.98
CA ASP A 77 4.37 -3.70 -23.16
C ASP A 77 3.00 -3.18 -22.73
N HIS A 78 2.76 -1.89 -22.92
CA HIS A 78 1.51 -1.23 -22.54
C HIS A 78 0.40 -1.37 -23.57
N GLY A 79 0.72 -1.79 -24.80
CA GLY A 79 -0.24 -1.92 -25.91
C GLY A 79 -0.87 -0.60 -26.37
N LEU A 80 -0.33 0.55 -25.95
CA LEU A 80 -0.87 1.88 -26.30
C LEU A 80 -0.44 2.37 -27.68
N ASN A 81 0.71 1.87 -28.17
CA ASN A 81 1.26 2.24 -29.46
C ASN A 81 1.23 1.02 -30.41
N PRO A 82 0.77 1.18 -31.66
CA PRO A 82 0.79 0.09 -32.65
C PRO A 82 2.19 -0.55 -32.84
N ARG A 83 3.26 0.24 -32.62
CA ARG A 83 4.66 -0.23 -32.75
C ARG A 83 5.19 -0.95 -31.49
N SER A 84 4.38 -1.12 -30.45
CA SER A 84 4.82 -1.73 -29.17
C SER A 84 5.38 -3.15 -29.35
N GLY A 85 4.84 -3.92 -30.31
CA GLY A 85 5.35 -5.24 -30.69
C GLY A 85 6.77 -5.19 -31.31
N ASP A 86 7.07 -4.15 -32.09
CA ASP A 86 8.41 -3.94 -32.69
C ASP A 86 9.41 -3.60 -31.60
N TRP A 87 9.04 -2.75 -30.67
CA TRP A 87 9.88 -2.39 -29.52
C TRP A 87 10.20 -3.59 -28.66
N ALA A 88 9.21 -4.44 -28.38
CA ALA A 88 9.44 -5.68 -27.66
C ALA A 88 10.42 -6.62 -28.39
N ARG A 89 10.35 -6.69 -29.75
CA ARG A 89 11.29 -7.46 -30.57
C ARG A 89 12.71 -6.86 -30.48
N GLN A 90 12.84 -5.54 -30.55
CA GLN A 90 14.12 -4.87 -30.42
C GLN A 90 14.72 -5.07 -29.02
N CYS A 91 13.92 -4.95 -27.95
CA CYS A 91 14.35 -5.26 -26.58
C CYS A 91 14.88 -6.70 -26.45
N ARG A 92 14.25 -7.69 -27.11
CA ARG A 92 14.76 -9.07 -27.11
C ARG A 92 16.10 -9.18 -27.84
N ARG A 93 16.30 -8.47 -28.98
CA ARG A 93 17.58 -8.47 -29.72
C ARG A 93 18.70 -7.87 -28.85
N ILE A 94 18.44 -6.71 -28.20
CA ILE A 94 19.42 -6.04 -27.35
C ILE A 94 19.80 -6.95 -26.16
N CYS A 95 18.81 -7.48 -25.44
CA CYS A 95 19.08 -8.35 -24.30
C CYS A 95 19.83 -9.61 -24.67
N ARG A 96 19.52 -10.21 -25.86
CA ARG A 96 20.26 -11.37 -26.38
C ARG A 96 21.73 -11.02 -26.69
N ALA A 97 21.98 -9.87 -27.29
CA ALA A 97 23.34 -9.40 -27.59
C ALA A 97 24.15 -9.13 -26.31
N LEU A 98 23.49 -8.70 -25.23
CA LEU A 98 24.10 -8.45 -23.91
C LEU A 98 24.15 -9.70 -23.01
N GLY A 99 23.66 -10.86 -23.47
CA GLY A 99 23.61 -12.08 -22.67
C GLY A 99 22.66 -12.03 -21.48
N VAL A 100 21.61 -11.16 -21.49
CA VAL A 100 20.69 -10.96 -20.39
C VAL A 100 19.32 -11.57 -20.71
N PRO A 101 18.79 -12.49 -19.89
CA PRO A 101 17.44 -13.03 -20.05
C PRO A 101 16.37 -11.92 -19.97
N LEU A 102 15.44 -11.87 -20.93
CA LEU A 102 14.33 -10.92 -20.97
C LEU A 102 12.97 -11.60 -20.83
N SER A 103 12.15 -11.11 -19.93
CA SER A 103 10.73 -11.40 -19.84
C SER A 103 9.91 -10.21 -20.36
N VAL A 104 8.87 -10.46 -21.16
CA VAL A 104 7.95 -9.42 -21.64
C VAL A 104 6.60 -9.61 -20.96
N ALA A 105 6.17 -8.61 -20.19
CA ALA A 105 4.86 -8.56 -19.53
C ALA A 105 3.93 -7.61 -20.32
N ARG A 106 2.72 -8.06 -20.65
CA ARG A 106 1.73 -7.23 -21.34
C ARG A 106 0.73 -6.65 -20.38
N ALA A 107 0.53 -5.33 -20.44
CA ALA A 107 -0.50 -4.63 -19.71
C ALA A 107 -1.81 -4.62 -20.49
N ARG A 108 -2.91 -5.02 -19.82
CA ARG A 108 -4.27 -4.82 -20.36
C ARG A 108 -4.84 -3.57 -19.70
N LEU A 109 -4.67 -2.43 -20.35
CA LEU A 109 -5.12 -1.14 -19.81
C LEU A 109 -6.63 -0.98 -20.02
N ARG A 110 -7.33 -0.64 -18.93
CA ARG A 110 -8.68 -0.09 -18.95
C ARG A 110 -8.60 1.30 -18.35
N VAL A 111 -8.78 2.32 -19.18
CA VAL A 111 -8.71 3.72 -18.72
C VAL A 111 -10.13 4.15 -18.36
N PRO A 112 -10.41 4.43 -17.06
CA PRO A 112 -11.69 4.99 -16.65
C PRO A 112 -11.93 6.37 -17.28
N ARG A 113 -13.20 6.74 -17.48
CA ARG A 113 -13.55 8.06 -18.00
C ARG A 113 -13.00 9.16 -17.09
N GLY A 114 -12.26 10.12 -17.65
CA GLY A 114 -11.64 11.22 -16.90
C GLY A 114 -10.31 10.90 -16.20
N ALA A 115 -9.83 9.66 -16.27
CA ALA A 115 -8.52 9.31 -15.71
C ALA A 115 -7.38 9.63 -16.69
N SER A 116 -6.22 10.05 -16.17
CA SER A 116 -5.01 10.23 -16.96
C SER A 116 -4.50 8.89 -17.49
N VAL A 117 -4.38 8.77 -18.80
CA VAL A 117 -3.83 7.56 -19.47
C VAL A 117 -2.41 7.27 -18.96
N GLU A 118 -1.58 8.31 -18.78
CA GLU A 118 -0.22 8.16 -18.25
C GLU A 118 -0.21 7.59 -16.84
N ALA A 119 -1.07 8.09 -15.94
CA ALA A 119 -1.17 7.60 -14.58
C ALA A 119 -1.59 6.13 -14.53
N VAL A 120 -2.62 5.75 -15.32
CA VAL A 120 -3.11 4.37 -15.42
C VAL A 120 -2.03 3.44 -15.99
N ALA A 121 -1.35 3.86 -17.04
CA ALA A 121 -0.27 3.07 -17.65
C ALA A 121 0.92 2.91 -16.69
N ARG A 122 1.26 3.96 -15.95
CA ARG A 122 2.31 3.93 -14.91
C ARG A 122 1.95 2.95 -13.80
N GLU A 123 0.74 3.01 -13.28
CA GLU A 123 0.26 2.11 -12.23
C GLU A 123 0.29 0.63 -12.69
N ALA A 124 -0.24 0.35 -13.87
CA ALA A 124 -0.23 -0.98 -14.46
C ALA A 124 1.21 -1.51 -14.65
N ARG A 125 2.14 -0.66 -15.11
CA ARG A 125 3.56 -1.00 -15.23
C ARG A 125 4.14 -1.43 -13.88
N TYR A 126 3.94 -0.61 -12.86
CA TYR A 126 4.46 -0.93 -11.52
C TYR A 126 3.80 -2.17 -10.91
N ALA A 127 2.52 -2.41 -11.19
CA ALA A 127 1.83 -3.63 -10.75
C ALA A 127 2.43 -4.90 -11.39
N LEU A 128 2.72 -4.86 -12.71
CA LEU A 128 3.37 -5.96 -13.43
C LEU A 128 4.81 -6.19 -12.95
N LEU A 129 5.57 -5.13 -12.74
CA LEU A 129 6.93 -5.22 -12.19
C LEU A 129 6.92 -5.80 -10.77
N ARG A 130 5.95 -5.45 -9.90
CA ARG A 130 5.80 -6.07 -8.57
C ARG A 130 5.54 -7.58 -8.66
N ARG A 131 4.68 -8.00 -9.58
CA ARG A 131 4.39 -9.43 -9.79
C ARG A 131 5.59 -10.20 -10.33
N ALA A 132 6.43 -9.55 -11.13
CA ALA A 132 7.62 -10.17 -11.71
C ALA A 132 8.73 -10.38 -10.67
N LEU A 133 8.73 -9.68 -9.53
CA LEU A 133 9.73 -9.79 -8.48
C LEU A 133 9.51 -11.00 -7.57
N ARG A 134 10.57 -11.74 -7.31
CA ARG A 134 10.65 -12.78 -6.28
C ARG A 134 11.07 -12.16 -4.94
N ARG A 135 10.94 -12.93 -3.87
CA ARG A 135 11.32 -12.49 -2.53
C ARG A 135 12.81 -12.12 -2.47
N GLY A 136 13.10 -10.90 -2.00
CA GLY A 136 14.46 -10.39 -1.85
C GLY A 136 15.12 -9.88 -3.14
N GLU A 137 14.51 -10.07 -4.33
CA GLU A 137 15.08 -9.53 -5.58
C GLU A 137 15.04 -8.00 -5.61
N VAL A 138 15.96 -7.42 -6.37
CA VAL A 138 16.13 -5.98 -6.53
C VAL A 138 15.70 -5.55 -7.92
N LEU A 139 14.66 -4.70 -8.01
CA LEU A 139 14.28 -4.01 -9.23
C LEU A 139 15.14 -2.78 -9.43
N LEU A 140 15.80 -2.69 -10.56
CA LEU A 140 16.66 -1.57 -10.96
C LEU A 140 15.97 -0.73 -12.03
N THR A 141 15.90 0.58 -11.82
CA THR A 141 15.31 1.53 -12.79
C THR A 141 16.29 2.64 -13.12
N ALA A 142 16.27 3.10 -14.38
CA ALA A 142 17.18 4.08 -14.91
C ALA A 142 16.75 5.54 -14.68
N HIS A 143 16.13 5.84 -13.52
CA HIS A 143 15.83 7.22 -13.17
C HIS A 143 17.14 7.97 -12.87
N HIS A 144 17.21 9.20 -13.35
CA HIS A 144 18.40 10.05 -13.30
C HIS A 144 18.09 11.42 -12.67
N VAL A 145 19.08 12.31 -12.53
CA VAL A 145 18.92 13.59 -11.83
C VAL A 145 17.88 14.51 -12.48
N ASP A 146 17.76 14.48 -13.81
CA ASP A 146 16.74 15.27 -14.51
C ASP A 146 15.31 14.77 -14.18
N ASP A 147 15.11 13.45 -14.00
CA ASP A 147 13.83 12.90 -13.53
C ASP A 147 13.48 13.35 -12.11
N GLN A 148 14.48 13.62 -11.26
CA GLN A 148 14.26 14.20 -9.93
C GLN A 148 13.71 15.61 -10.04
N LEU A 149 14.30 16.46 -10.90
CA LEU A 149 13.83 17.81 -11.14
C LEU A 149 12.40 17.80 -11.70
N GLU A 150 12.12 16.97 -12.71
CA GLU A 150 10.75 16.79 -13.25
C GLU A 150 9.76 16.41 -12.16
N THR A 151 10.14 15.43 -11.34
CA THR A 151 9.25 14.92 -10.28
C THR A 151 9.01 16.00 -9.21
N LEU A 152 10.06 16.73 -8.82
CA LEU A 152 9.95 17.83 -7.85
C LEU A 152 9.00 18.92 -8.37
N LEU A 153 9.16 19.36 -9.62
CA LEU A 153 8.29 20.38 -10.23
C LEU A 153 6.84 19.90 -10.32
N LEU A 154 6.58 18.68 -10.76
CA LEU A 154 5.24 18.12 -10.83
C LEU A 154 4.59 18.03 -9.43
N GLN A 155 5.34 17.66 -8.42
CA GLN A 155 4.83 17.59 -7.05
C GLN A 155 4.58 18.98 -6.48
N LEU A 156 5.42 19.96 -6.80
CA LEU A 156 5.24 21.35 -6.41
C LEU A 156 3.94 21.92 -7.00
N MET A 157 3.69 21.70 -8.30
CA MET A 157 2.47 22.16 -8.97
C MET A 157 1.19 21.48 -8.45
N ARG A 158 1.32 20.31 -7.84
CA ARG A 158 0.21 19.61 -7.18
C ARG A 158 0.01 20.01 -5.71
N GLY A 159 0.77 20.96 -5.20
CA GLY A 159 0.71 21.39 -3.79
C GLY A 159 1.19 20.31 -2.82
N ALA A 160 2.15 19.47 -3.20
CA ALA A 160 2.66 18.41 -2.35
C ALA A 160 3.42 18.98 -1.14
N GLY A 161 3.24 18.35 0.03
CA GLY A 161 4.04 18.61 1.22
C GLY A 161 5.41 17.91 1.17
N VAL A 162 6.13 17.93 2.32
CA VAL A 162 7.49 17.40 2.48
C VAL A 162 7.66 16.00 1.85
N ALA A 163 6.70 15.09 2.11
CA ALA A 163 6.78 13.71 1.61
C ALA A 163 6.76 13.60 0.06
N GLY A 164 6.01 14.48 -0.62
CA GLY A 164 5.96 14.50 -2.09
C GLY A 164 7.15 15.23 -2.69
N LEU A 165 7.58 16.33 -2.06
CA LEU A 165 8.72 17.13 -2.51
C LEU A 165 10.07 16.44 -2.25
N ALA A 166 10.13 15.44 -1.35
CA ALA A 166 11.28 14.54 -1.22
C ALA A 166 11.56 13.72 -2.50
N SER A 167 10.67 13.81 -3.51
CA SER A 167 10.80 13.24 -4.83
C SER A 167 11.03 11.70 -4.81
N MET A 168 11.98 11.16 -5.58
CA MET A 168 12.20 9.72 -5.66
C MET A 168 13.35 9.30 -4.74
N PRO A 169 13.11 8.43 -3.74
CA PRO A 169 14.19 7.87 -2.93
C PRO A 169 15.08 6.95 -3.76
N PRO A 170 16.39 6.87 -3.47
CA PRO A 170 17.31 5.96 -4.14
C PRO A 170 16.96 4.49 -3.91
N VAL A 171 16.40 4.16 -2.74
CA VAL A 171 15.95 2.83 -2.34
C VAL A 171 14.55 2.91 -1.79
N ALA A 172 13.71 1.94 -2.14
CA ALA A 172 12.36 1.79 -1.57
C ALA A 172 11.97 0.32 -1.50
N ALA A 173 11.14 -0.05 -0.52
CA ALA A 173 10.47 -1.35 -0.50
C ALA A 173 9.53 -1.47 -1.71
N PHE A 174 9.54 -2.63 -2.39
CA PHE A 174 8.74 -2.83 -3.59
C PHE A 174 8.24 -4.28 -3.73
N GLY A 175 6.98 -4.48 -3.46
CA GLY A 175 6.38 -5.81 -3.49
C GLY A 175 7.04 -6.75 -2.48
N ARG A 176 7.68 -7.83 -2.98
CA ARG A 176 8.40 -8.81 -2.17
C ARG A 176 9.91 -8.55 -2.09
N GLY A 177 10.38 -7.43 -2.62
CA GLY A 177 11.78 -7.06 -2.70
C GLY A 177 11.99 -5.54 -2.62
N TRP A 178 12.95 -5.04 -3.38
CA TRP A 178 13.40 -3.66 -3.32
C TRP A 178 13.39 -2.99 -4.69
N LEU A 179 13.21 -1.68 -4.72
CA LEU A 179 13.39 -0.84 -5.91
C LEU A 179 14.59 0.07 -5.69
N LEU A 180 15.60 -0.05 -6.54
CA LEU A 180 16.79 0.80 -6.54
C LEU A 180 16.82 1.70 -7.77
N ARG A 181 17.32 2.92 -7.58
CA ARG A 181 17.54 3.95 -8.61
C ARG A 181 19.00 4.40 -8.57
N PRO A 182 19.93 3.57 -9.05
CA PRO A 182 21.36 3.82 -8.87
C PRO A 182 21.90 4.96 -9.73
N LEU A 183 21.11 5.47 -10.68
CA LEU A 183 21.52 6.55 -11.60
C LEU A 183 21.01 7.94 -11.20
N LEU A 184 20.37 8.09 -10.01
CA LEU A 184 19.79 9.38 -9.59
C LEU A 184 20.79 10.53 -9.49
N GLY A 185 22.07 10.26 -9.34
CA GLY A 185 23.15 11.27 -9.32
C GLY A 185 23.78 11.54 -10.68
N LEU A 186 23.25 11.01 -11.78
CA LEU A 186 23.77 11.13 -13.13
C LEU A 186 22.84 11.97 -14.01
N ARG A 187 23.41 12.71 -14.97
CA ARG A 187 22.62 13.46 -15.96
C ARG A 187 22.18 12.55 -17.11
N ARG A 188 21.04 12.84 -17.69
CA ARG A 188 20.56 12.16 -18.89
C ARG A 188 21.55 12.21 -20.04
N ALA A 189 22.25 13.35 -20.20
CA ALA A 189 23.29 13.53 -21.23
C ALA A 189 24.41 12.50 -21.07
N GLU A 190 24.91 12.25 -19.85
CA GLU A 190 25.96 11.27 -19.58
C GLU A 190 25.52 9.84 -19.98
N LEU A 191 24.25 9.49 -19.72
CA LEU A 191 23.68 8.18 -20.09
C LEU A 191 23.63 8.01 -21.61
N ARG A 192 23.15 9.04 -22.32
CA ARG A 192 23.12 9.05 -23.79
C ARG A 192 24.49 8.98 -24.42
N GLU A 193 25.44 9.74 -23.91
CA GLU A 193 26.83 9.72 -24.37
C GLU A 193 27.46 8.33 -24.18
N TYR A 194 27.20 7.69 -23.03
CA TYR A 194 27.67 6.32 -22.76
C TYR A 194 27.14 5.31 -23.77
N VAL A 195 25.84 5.33 -24.08
CA VAL A 195 25.20 4.42 -25.05
C VAL A 195 25.70 4.69 -26.48
N ALA A 196 25.74 5.96 -26.87
CA ALA A 196 26.26 6.39 -28.20
C ALA A 196 27.72 6.01 -28.41
N GLY A 197 28.58 6.22 -27.40
CA GLY A 197 30.01 5.89 -27.46
C GLY A 197 30.30 4.38 -27.57
N ARG A 198 29.28 3.52 -27.33
CA ARG A 198 29.34 2.05 -27.52
C ARG A 198 28.64 1.56 -28.79
N GLY A 199 28.10 2.45 -29.59
CA GLY A 199 27.37 2.11 -30.80
C GLY A 199 26.08 1.32 -30.54
N LEU A 200 25.48 1.44 -29.33
CA LEU A 200 24.25 0.73 -28.98
C LEU A 200 23.04 1.49 -29.51
N ALA A 201 22.23 0.83 -30.32
CA ALA A 201 20.97 1.39 -30.80
C ALA A 201 19.86 1.21 -29.76
N TRP A 202 19.10 2.27 -29.51
CA TRP A 202 17.95 2.26 -28.59
C TRP A 202 16.63 2.52 -29.31
N VAL A 203 15.52 2.28 -28.60
CA VAL A 203 14.16 2.56 -29.09
C VAL A 203 13.83 4.03 -28.81
N GLU A 204 13.40 4.76 -29.81
CA GLU A 204 12.75 6.07 -29.61
C GLU A 204 11.23 5.89 -29.68
N ASP A 205 10.55 6.26 -28.60
CA ASP A 205 9.11 6.20 -28.49
C ASP A 205 8.51 7.56 -28.86
N ASP A 206 7.75 7.60 -29.95
CA ASP A 206 7.12 8.81 -30.47
C ASP A 206 6.14 9.44 -29.48
N SER A 207 5.61 8.68 -28.52
CA SER A 207 4.75 9.22 -27.45
C SER A 207 5.48 10.16 -26.46
N ASN A 208 6.83 10.09 -26.42
CA ASN A 208 7.64 11.02 -25.62
C ASN A 208 7.64 12.46 -26.16
N VAL A 209 7.07 12.68 -27.35
CA VAL A 209 7.01 13.99 -28.01
C VAL A 209 5.70 14.72 -27.76
N ASP A 210 4.66 14.04 -27.32
CA ASP A 210 3.31 14.60 -27.11
C ASP A 210 3.26 15.60 -25.95
N PRO A 211 3.07 16.93 -26.20
CA PRO A 211 3.08 17.96 -25.16
C PRO A 211 1.85 17.94 -24.25
N ARG A 212 0.82 17.16 -24.58
CA ARG A 212 -0.37 17.00 -23.72
C ARG A 212 -0.05 16.33 -22.39
N PHE A 213 1.09 15.64 -22.30
CA PHE A 213 1.56 15.06 -21.06
C PHE A 213 2.45 16.04 -20.31
N ASP A 214 2.09 16.37 -19.06
CA ASP A 214 2.81 17.33 -18.20
C ASP A 214 4.31 17.09 -18.18
N ARG A 215 4.74 15.84 -18.17
CA ARG A 215 6.17 15.46 -18.13
C ARG A 215 6.89 15.79 -19.43
N ASN A 216 6.23 15.61 -20.55
CA ASN A 216 6.79 15.96 -21.85
C ASN A 216 6.85 17.49 -22.02
N PHE A 217 5.83 18.21 -21.57
CA PHE A 217 5.84 19.68 -21.53
C PHE A 217 7.02 20.20 -20.70
N LEU A 218 7.20 19.68 -19.48
CA LEU A 218 8.36 20.06 -18.65
C LEU A 218 9.69 19.81 -19.38
N ARG A 219 9.88 18.65 -19.99
CA ARG A 219 11.13 18.25 -20.68
C ARG A 219 11.46 19.13 -21.89
N ARG A 220 10.46 19.61 -22.59
CA ARG A 220 10.66 20.32 -23.86
C ARG A 220 10.65 21.83 -23.72
N GLU A 221 9.83 22.35 -22.83
CA GLU A 221 9.61 23.79 -22.71
C GLU A 221 10.26 24.36 -21.44
N VAL A 222 10.03 23.73 -20.29
CA VAL A 222 10.41 24.33 -19.00
C VAL A 222 11.87 24.02 -18.64
N LEU A 223 12.29 22.77 -18.72
CA LEU A 223 13.64 22.37 -18.30
C LEU A 223 14.74 23.01 -19.14
N PRO A 224 14.64 23.14 -20.48
CA PRO A 224 15.67 23.83 -21.27
C PRO A 224 15.78 25.32 -20.87
N ALA A 225 14.66 26.00 -20.61
CA ALA A 225 14.67 27.39 -20.15
C ALA A 225 15.33 27.53 -18.76
N LEU A 226 15.04 26.63 -17.83
CA LEU A 226 15.67 26.60 -16.51
C LEU A 226 17.17 26.31 -16.63
N GLN A 227 17.56 25.32 -17.40
CA GLN A 227 18.96 24.90 -17.53
C GLN A 227 19.83 25.89 -18.28
N SER A 228 19.27 26.68 -19.21
CA SER A 228 19.98 27.76 -19.87
C SER A 228 20.44 28.87 -18.90
N ARG A 229 19.60 29.15 -17.88
CA ARG A 229 19.93 30.17 -16.86
C ARG A 229 20.64 29.57 -15.66
N TRP A 230 20.31 28.35 -15.28
CA TRP A 230 20.88 27.59 -14.16
C TRP A 230 21.35 26.20 -14.63
N PRO A 231 22.54 26.06 -15.18
CA PRO A 231 23.04 24.79 -15.74
C PRO A 231 23.02 23.61 -14.73
N ALA A 232 23.13 23.90 -13.45
CA ALA A 232 23.07 22.91 -12.35
C ALA A 232 21.69 22.74 -11.71
N ALA A 233 20.60 23.18 -12.38
CA ALA A 233 19.24 23.14 -11.80
C ALA A 233 18.83 21.74 -11.34
N ALA A 234 19.17 20.70 -12.09
CA ALA A 234 18.80 19.32 -11.75
C ALA A 234 19.50 18.86 -10.47
N GLU A 235 20.78 19.12 -10.32
CA GLU A 235 21.58 18.75 -9.13
C GLU A 235 21.15 19.55 -7.90
N VAL A 236 20.86 20.85 -8.08
CA VAL A 236 20.36 21.71 -6.98
C VAL A 236 19.00 21.22 -6.51
N ALA A 237 18.10 20.92 -7.44
CA ALA A 237 16.78 20.36 -7.12
C ALA A 237 16.89 19.00 -6.41
N ALA A 238 17.79 18.11 -6.85
CA ALA A 238 18.04 16.83 -6.21
C ALA A 238 18.58 16.99 -4.78
N ARG A 239 19.46 17.96 -4.51
CA ARG A 239 19.91 18.28 -3.14
C ARG A 239 18.76 18.78 -2.27
N SER A 240 17.91 19.68 -2.79
CA SER A 240 16.73 20.14 -2.06
C SER A 240 15.76 19.00 -1.72
N ALA A 241 15.55 18.08 -2.68
CA ALA A 241 14.76 16.89 -2.46
C ALA A 241 15.38 15.96 -1.39
N ALA A 242 16.72 15.85 -1.34
CA ALA A 242 17.42 15.06 -0.32
C ALA A 242 17.22 15.67 1.08
N HIS A 243 17.36 16.99 1.24
CA HIS A 243 17.08 17.67 2.52
C HIS A 243 15.62 17.47 2.97
N LEU A 244 14.68 17.49 2.02
CA LEU A 244 13.27 17.21 2.32
C LEU A 244 13.05 15.74 2.68
N ALA A 245 13.83 14.82 2.12
CA ALA A 245 13.78 13.40 2.51
C ALA A 245 14.29 13.19 3.94
N GLU A 246 15.37 13.88 4.34
CA GLU A 246 15.86 13.88 5.73
C GLU A 246 14.84 14.47 6.70
N ALA A 247 14.27 15.64 6.36
CA ALA A 247 13.20 16.23 7.16
C ALA A 247 11.98 15.30 7.32
N ARG A 248 11.63 14.57 6.25
CA ARG A 248 10.58 13.56 6.29
C ARG A 248 10.90 12.43 7.27
N MET A 249 12.13 11.94 7.30
CA MET A 249 12.52 10.87 8.25
C MET A 249 12.29 11.32 9.70
N VAL A 250 12.71 12.53 10.05
CA VAL A 250 12.48 13.10 11.39
C VAL A 250 10.98 13.21 11.70
N LEU A 251 10.16 13.64 10.72
CA LEU A 251 8.71 13.72 10.89
C LEU A 251 8.06 12.33 11.04
N ASP A 252 8.55 11.33 10.32
CA ASP A 252 8.06 9.95 10.40
C ASP A 252 8.42 9.33 11.78
N GLU A 253 9.61 9.60 12.31
CA GLU A 253 10.02 9.21 13.66
C GLU A 253 9.16 9.88 14.75
N LEU A 254 8.94 11.20 14.64
CA LEU A 254 8.04 11.92 15.54
C LEU A 254 6.62 11.35 15.49
N ALA A 255 6.11 11.06 14.28
CA ALA A 255 4.80 10.45 14.09
C ALA A 255 4.70 9.07 14.76
N ALA A 256 5.76 8.24 14.66
CA ALA A 256 5.80 6.93 15.30
C ALA A 256 5.80 7.04 16.83
N CYS A 257 6.57 7.97 17.39
CA CYS A 257 6.57 8.26 18.83
C CYS A 257 5.20 8.73 19.33
N ASP A 258 4.56 9.64 18.59
CA ASP A 258 3.23 10.12 18.94
C ASP A 258 2.21 8.99 18.85
N LEU A 259 2.22 8.21 17.76
CA LEU A 259 1.31 7.10 17.54
C LEU A 259 1.39 6.05 18.65
N ALA A 260 2.58 5.72 19.14
CA ALA A 260 2.77 4.78 20.25
C ALA A 260 2.05 5.23 21.52
N ARG A 261 1.97 6.54 21.77
CA ARG A 261 1.28 7.12 22.93
C ARG A 261 -0.23 7.27 22.74
N LEU A 262 -0.66 7.50 21.50
CA LEU A 262 -2.05 7.77 21.15
C LEU A 262 -2.86 6.49 20.95
N ARG A 263 -2.21 5.38 20.61
CA ARG A 263 -2.85 4.13 20.20
C ARG A 263 -3.50 3.43 21.37
N ARG A 264 -4.72 2.92 21.11
CA ARG A 264 -5.46 1.97 21.94
C ARG A 264 -5.94 0.86 21.02
N GLY A 265 -5.18 -0.24 20.94
CA GLY A 265 -5.40 -1.23 19.90
C GLY A 265 -5.24 -0.65 18.51
N THR A 266 -6.27 -0.71 17.67
CA THR A 266 -6.29 -0.07 16.34
C THR A 266 -6.88 1.34 16.36
N ALA A 267 -7.52 1.77 17.48
CA ALA A 267 -8.10 3.09 17.66
C ALA A 267 -7.09 4.15 18.10
N LEU A 268 -7.44 5.44 17.94
CA LEU A 268 -6.70 6.58 18.53
C LEU A 268 -7.49 7.22 19.67
N ASP A 269 -6.81 7.54 20.73
CA ASP A 269 -7.29 8.33 21.86
C ASP A 269 -7.46 9.80 21.45
N VAL A 270 -8.67 10.33 21.54
CA VAL A 270 -9.02 11.69 21.09
C VAL A 270 -8.44 12.76 22.05
N GLU A 271 -8.49 12.53 23.35
CA GLU A 271 -8.01 13.49 24.32
C GLU A 271 -6.49 13.70 24.18
N ARG A 272 -5.75 12.62 24.13
CA ARG A 272 -4.29 12.66 23.88
C ARG A 272 -3.96 13.25 22.50
N LEU A 273 -4.77 12.95 21.48
CA LEU A 273 -4.60 13.53 20.17
C LEU A 273 -4.81 15.05 20.19
N GLN A 274 -5.82 15.53 20.93
CA GLN A 274 -6.10 16.96 21.10
C GLN A 274 -5.02 17.70 21.87
N ALA A 275 -4.29 17.04 22.76
CA ALA A 275 -3.15 17.62 23.48
C ALA A 275 -1.96 17.92 22.58
N LEU A 276 -1.88 17.33 21.39
CA LEU A 276 -0.83 17.64 20.42
C LEU A 276 -1.10 18.96 19.71
N SER A 277 -0.05 19.62 19.19
CA SER A 277 -0.19 20.76 18.28
C SER A 277 -0.90 20.36 16.97
N ALA A 278 -1.55 21.31 16.30
CA ALA A 278 -2.32 21.03 15.09
C ALA A 278 -1.50 20.33 13.97
N PRO A 279 -0.22 20.69 13.71
CA PRO A 279 0.60 19.95 12.75
C PRO A 279 0.86 18.50 13.17
N ARG A 280 1.17 18.25 14.46
CA ARG A 280 1.41 16.91 14.99
C ARG A 280 0.17 16.04 14.94
N ARG A 281 -1.02 16.59 15.26
CA ARG A 281 -2.30 15.88 15.11
C ARG A 281 -2.50 15.35 13.69
N LYS A 282 -2.26 16.21 12.69
CA LYS A 282 -2.38 15.82 11.26
C LYS A 282 -1.38 14.73 10.88
N LEU A 283 -0.16 14.85 11.38
CA LEU A 283 0.90 13.87 11.13
C LEU A 283 0.57 12.52 11.77
N ALA A 284 0.15 12.51 13.03
CA ALA A 284 -0.24 11.32 13.77
C ALA A 284 -1.43 10.58 13.12
N VAL A 285 -2.47 11.31 12.67
CA VAL A 285 -3.62 10.70 11.97
C VAL A 285 -3.19 10.08 10.64
N ARG A 286 -2.29 10.72 9.88
CA ARG A 286 -1.73 10.14 8.64
C ARG A 286 -0.95 8.84 8.91
N ALA A 287 -0.08 8.87 9.92
CA ALA A 287 0.70 7.70 10.32
C ALA A 287 -0.19 6.54 10.81
N TRP A 288 -1.23 6.87 11.58
CA TRP A 288 -2.22 5.91 12.04
C TRP A 288 -2.92 5.19 10.87
N LEU A 289 -3.48 5.94 9.93
CA LEU A 289 -4.16 5.37 8.76
C LEU A 289 -3.22 4.53 7.90
N ALA A 290 -1.99 5.02 7.67
CA ALA A 290 -0.96 4.27 6.96
C ALA A 290 -0.60 2.95 7.67
N SER A 291 -0.54 2.95 9.03
CA SER A 291 -0.25 1.75 9.83
C SER A 291 -1.37 0.70 9.76
N LEU A 292 -2.59 1.12 9.43
CA LEU A 292 -3.74 0.25 9.18
C LEU A 292 -3.84 -0.20 7.71
N GLY A 293 -2.94 0.24 6.84
CA GLY A 293 -2.99 -0.03 5.40
C GLY A 293 -4.12 0.71 4.68
N LEU A 294 -4.67 1.76 5.28
CA LEU A 294 -5.79 2.53 4.74
C LEU A 294 -5.32 3.74 3.93
N PRO A 295 -6.06 4.15 2.89
CA PRO A 295 -5.78 5.36 2.12
C PRO A 295 -5.71 6.62 2.99
N VAL A 296 -4.61 7.37 2.84
CA VAL A 296 -4.41 8.63 3.57
C VAL A 296 -5.29 9.74 2.94
N PRO A 297 -6.00 10.55 3.74
CA PRO A 297 -6.89 11.59 3.25
C PRO A 297 -6.14 12.80 2.67
N ASP A 298 -6.82 13.57 1.85
CA ASP A 298 -6.40 14.90 1.46
C ASP A 298 -6.45 15.89 2.65
N SER A 299 -5.99 17.11 2.42
CA SER A 299 -5.92 18.14 3.46
C SER A 299 -7.28 18.52 4.04
N ARG A 300 -8.35 18.48 3.24
CA ARG A 300 -9.72 18.83 3.65
C ARG A 300 -10.30 17.77 4.58
N HIS A 301 -10.25 16.50 4.17
CA HIS A 301 -10.74 15.39 5.01
C HIS A 301 -9.91 15.26 6.29
N LEU A 302 -8.58 15.47 6.21
CA LEU A 302 -7.70 15.46 7.37
C LEU A 302 -8.06 16.56 8.38
N ALA A 303 -8.38 17.77 7.90
CA ALA A 303 -8.84 18.87 8.76
C ALA A 303 -10.17 18.54 9.45
N ARG A 304 -11.10 17.88 8.74
CA ARG A 304 -12.37 17.41 9.32
C ARG A 304 -12.15 16.33 10.40
N VAL A 305 -11.26 15.38 10.16
CA VAL A 305 -10.91 14.34 11.17
C VAL A 305 -10.31 14.97 12.42
N THR A 306 -9.33 15.88 12.26
CA THR A 306 -8.62 16.49 13.41
C THR A 306 -9.38 17.63 14.07
N GLY A 307 -10.40 18.18 13.44
CA GLY A 307 -11.30 19.22 13.94
C GLY A 307 -12.66 18.65 14.33
N GLU A 308 -13.57 18.51 13.34
CA GLU A 308 -14.97 18.15 13.55
C GLU A 308 -15.16 16.86 14.37
N LEU A 309 -14.45 15.77 14.01
CA LEU A 309 -14.57 14.52 14.74
C LEU A 309 -14.04 14.65 16.18
N CYS A 310 -12.89 15.30 16.35
CA CYS A 310 -12.27 15.43 17.66
C CYS A 310 -13.03 16.36 18.60
N GLN A 311 -13.80 17.33 18.10
CA GLN A 311 -14.55 18.31 18.86
C GLN A 311 -16.02 17.94 19.07
N ALA A 312 -16.52 16.92 18.38
CA ALA A 312 -17.91 16.49 18.50
C ALA A 312 -18.29 16.14 19.95
N ARG A 313 -19.55 16.25 20.32
CA ARG A 313 -20.07 15.85 21.63
C ARG A 313 -19.85 14.36 21.89
N ARG A 314 -19.72 13.95 23.17
CA ARG A 314 -19.48 12.55 23.55
C ARG A 314 -20.57 11.58 23.10
N ASP A 315 -21.80 12.05 23.03
CA ASP A 315 -23.01 11.31 22.62
C ASP A 315 -23.22 11.26 21.09
N ALA A 316 -22.55 12.18 20.36
CA ALA A 316 -22.59 12.20 18.91
C ALA A 316 -21.77 11.04 18.32
N GLN A 317 -22.21 10.55 17.16
CA GLN A 317 -21.46 9.56 16.36
C GLN A 317 -21.02 10.17 15.03
N PRO A 318 -20.13 11.16 15.05
CA PRO A 318 -19.71 11.85 13.85
C PRO A 318 -18.88 10.93 12.96
N ARG A 319 -19.01 11.12 11.63
CA ARG A 319 -18.32 10.36 10.60
C ARG A 319 -17.67 11.29 9.59
N VAL A 320 -16.46 10.96 9.19
CA VAL A 320 -15.79 11.54 8.02
C VAL A 320 -15.39 10.39 7.11
N ASP A 321 -15.74 10.46 5.83
CA ASP A 321 -15.43 9.44 4.84
C ASP A 321 -14.82 10.05 3.58
N TRP A 322 -13.97 9.27 2.93
CA TRP A 322 -13.38 9.53 1.61
C TRP A 322 -13.20 8.20 0.87
N PRO A 323 -12.86 8.19 -0.43
CA PRO A 323 -12.76 6.95 -1.18
C PRO A 323 -11.92 5.88 -0.50
N GLY A 324 -12.57 4.78 -0.15
CA GLY A 324 -11.97 3.59 0.47
C GLY A 324 -11.92 3.59 1.99
N VAL A 325 -12.23 4.68 2.69
CA VAL A 325 -12.10 4.78 4.17
C VAL A 325 -13.23 5.56 4.80
N GLU A 326 -13.68 5.14 5.97
CA GLU A 326 -14.45 5.95 6.90
C GLU A 326 -13.74 6.03 8.26
N VAL A 327 -13.83 7.19 8.91
CA VAL A 327 -13.37 7.40 10.29
C VAL A 327 -14.56 7.84 11.14
N ARG A 328 -14.73 7.19 12.29
CA ARG A 328 -15.81 7.47 13.25
C ARG A 328 -15.25 7.74 14.64
N ARG A 329 -15.97 8.51 15.43
CA ARG A 329 -15.66 8.70 16.85
C ARG A 329 -16.65 7.94 17.71
N TYR A 330 -16.15 7.24 18.75
CA TYR A 330 -16.96 6.59 19.75
C TYR A 330 -16.20 6.51 21.08
N ARG A 331 -16.85 6.88 22.20
CA ARG A 331 -16.27 6.86 23.56
C ARG A 331 -14.87 7.42 23.64
N GLY A 332 -14.68 8.65 23.13
CA GLY A 332 -13.37 9.33 23.18
C GLY A 332 -12.28 8.77 22.25
N ARG A 333 -12.61 7.87 21.33
CA ARG A 333 -11.66 7.22 20.41
C ARG A 333 -12.07 7.40 18.96
N LEU A 334 -11.07 7.46 18.06
CA LEU A 334 -11.26 7.39 16.61
C LEU A 334 -11.04 5.96 16.13
N PHE A 335 -11.96 5.51 15.29
CA PHE A 335 -11.91 4.21 14.61
C PHE A 335 -11.89 4.45 13.10
N ALA A 336 -11.03 3.74 12.38
CA ALA A 336 -10.99 3.76 10.93
C ALA A 336 -11.32 2.39 10.35
N ALA A 337 -12.13 2.37 9.31
CA ALA A 337 -12.52 1.15 8.62
C ALA A 337 -12.58 1.38 7.10
N PRO A 338 -12.34 0.34 6.28
CA PRO A 338 -12.60 0.43 4.86
C PRO A 338 -14.10 0.59 4.58
N THR A 339 -14.46 1.47 3.64
CA THR A 339 -15.88 1.68 3.22
C THR A 339 -16.49 0.47 2.49
N SER A 340 -15.68 -0.56 2.19
CA SER A 340 -16.13 -1.83 1.62
C SER A 340 -16.86 -2.74 2.61
N LEU A 341 -16.84 -2.42 3.92
CA LEU A 341 -17.69 -3.12 4.88
C LEU A 341 -19.16 -2.80 4.56
N PRO A 342 -20.01 -3.81 4.44
CA PRO A 342 -21.42 -3.58 4.17
C PRO A 342 -22.04 -2.77 5.32
N ALA A 343 -22.76 -1.70 4.98
CA ALA A 343 -23.47 -0.88 5.97
C ALA A 343 -24.57 -1.72 6.71
N ARG A 344 -25.00 -2.81 6.09
CA ARG A 344 -25.91 -3.84 6.61
C ARG A 344 -25.44 -5.19 6.08
N ALA A 345 -25.57 -6.21 6.89
CA ALA A 345 -25.23 -7.57 6.46
C ALA A 345 -25.98 -7.95 5.17
N PRO A 346 -25.31 -8.56 4.20
CA PRO A 346 -25.91 -8.89 2.92
C PRO A 346 -27.03 -9.90 3.12
N ALA A 347 -28.17 -9.70 2.44
CA ALA A 347 -29.19 -10.73 2.30
C ALA A 347 -28.62 -11.82 1.36
N PRO A 348 -28.57 -13.10 1.76
CA PRO A 348 -28.15 -14.16 0.86
C PRO A 348 -29.18 -14.36 -0.24
N PRO A 349 -28.75 -14.64 -1.49
CA PRO A 349 -29.66 -14.97 -2.57
C PRO A 349 -30.35 -16.32 -2.30
N GLY A 350 -31.67 -16.40 -2.38
CA GLY A 350 -32.41 -17.64 -2.57
C GLY A 350 -32.97 -18.34 -1.33
N THR A 351 -33.16 -17.70 -0.16
CA THR A 351 -33.79 -18.33 1.00
C THR A 351 -35.01 -17.56 1.49
N GLY A 352 -36.09 -18.26 1.81
CA GLY A 352 -37.43 -17.75 2.14
C GLY A 352 -37.60 -16.93 3.43
N SER A 353 -36.48 -16.59 4.11
CA SER A 353 -36.41 -15.55 5.14
C SER A 353 -35.32 -14.57 4.75
N PRO A 354 -35.58 -13.27 4.75
CA PRO A 354 -34.57 -12.30 4.34
C PRO A 354 -33.38 -12.37 5.27
N GLY A 355 -32.24 -12.91 4.77
CA GLY A 355 -30.94 -12.70 5.37
C GLY A 355 -30.37 -13.84 6.22
N SER A 356 -30.80 -15.10 6.14
CA SER A 356 -30.17 -16.20 6.89
C SER A 356 -29.40 -17.19 6.03
N LEU A 357 -28.24 -17.65 6.53
CA LEU A 357 -27.39 -18.69 5.93
C LEU A 357 -27.70 -20.03 6.62
N ARG A 358 -27.93 -21.10 5.84
CA ARG A 358 -28.08 -22.46 6.41
C ARG A 358 -26.70 -23.08 6.59
N TRP A 359 -26.39 -23.60 7.76
CA TRP A 359 -25.10 -24.17 8.12
C TRP A 359 -25.25 -25.60 8.68
N ASN A 360 -24.94 -26.61 7.88
CA ASN A 360 -24.74 -27.96 8.37
C ASN A 360 -23.34 -28.09 8.95
N TRP A 361 -23.17 -27.74 10.22
CA TRP A 361 -21.90 -27.68 10.91
C TRP A 361 -21.24 -29.05 11.10
N ARG A 362 -22.01 -30.15 11.09
CA ARG A 362 -21.46 -31.50 11.19
C ARG A 362 -20.74 -31.93 9.91
N ARG A 363 -21.20 -31.46 8.76
CA ARG A 363 -20.54 -31.71 7.45
C ARG A 363 -19.46 -30.68 7.12
N ARG A 364 -19.64 -29.45 7.58
CA ARG A 364 -18.75 -28.33 7.29
C ARG A 364 -18.57 -27.49 8.56
N ALA A 365 -17.43 -27.70 9.25
CA ALA A 365 -17.12 -27.00 10.51
C ALA A 365 -16.99 -25.48 10.36
N VAL A 366 -16.73 -24.98 9.15
CA VAL A 366 -16.51 -23.57 8.83
C VAL A 366 -17.58 -23.05 7.90
N LEU A 367 -18.18 -21.89 8.23
CA LEU A 367 -19.14 -21.14 7.42
C LEU A 367 -18.58 -19.78 7.05
N PRO A 368 -18.26 -19.49 5.77
CA PRO A 368 -17.95 -18.13 5.31
C PRO A 368 -19.19 -17.23 5.42
N LEU A 369 -19.00 -16.00 5.93
CA LEU A 369 -20.07 -15.02 6.11
C LEU A 369 -20.21 -14.03 4.95
N GLY A 370 -19.28 -14.05 4.00
CA GLY A 370 -19.23 -13.13 2.88
C GLY A 370 -18.05 -12.17 2.94
N PRO A 371 -17.90 -11.32 1.92
CA PRO A 371 -16.76 -10.39 1.83
C PRO A 371 -16.66 -9.46 3.04
N GLY A 372 -15.49 -9.43 3.68
CA GLY A 372 -15.19 -8.54 4.80
C GLY A 372 -15.83 -8.95 6.14
N LEU A 373 -16.63 -10.03 6.20
CA LEU A 373 -17.29 -10.48 7.43
C LEU A 373 -16.62 -11.70 8.07
N GLY A 374 -15.55 -12.24 7.46
CA GLY A 374 -14.82 -13.39 7.98
C GLY A 374 -15.64 -14.69 7.89
N ARG A 375 -15.46 -15.57 8.89
CA ARG A 375 -16.09 -16.90 8.92
C ARG A 375 -16.43 -17.32 10.35
N LEU A 376 -17.49 -18.07 10.53
CA LEU A 376 -17.78 -18.80 11.76
C LEU A 376 -17.15 -20.20 11.70
N GLU A 377 -16.56 -20.61 12.80
CA GLU A 377 -16.04 -21.96 13.00
C GLU A 377 -16.62 -22.58 14.28
N LEU A 378 -17.15 -23.79 14.17
CA LEU A 378 -17.58 -24.59 15.31
C LEU A 378 -16.64 -25.79 15.42
N ARG A 379 -15.81 -25.83 16.46
CA ARG A 379 -14.81 -26.90 16.68
C ARG A 379 -14.99 -27.59 18.03
N ARG A 380 -14.59 -28.84 18.11
CA ARG A 380 -14.46 -29.54 19.41
C ARG A 380 -13.42 -28.82 20.27
N ASP A 381 -13.82 -28.52 21.50
CA ASP A 381 -12.97 -27.89 22.50
C ASP A 381 -13.39 -28.39 23.90
N PRO A 382 -12.53 -29.12 24.64
CA PRO A 382 -12.85 -29.61 25.97
C PRO A 382 -13.23 -28.51 26.97
N ARG A 383 -12.79 -27.26 26.70
CA ARG A 383 -13.11 -26.06 27.49
C ARG A 383 -14.19 -25.21 26.81
N GLY A 384 -14.81 -25.69 25.73
CA GLY A 384 -15.84 -24.97 25.01
C GLY A 384 -17.11 -24.80 25.84
N PRO A 385 -17.82 -23.67 25.70
CA PRO A 385 -19.03 -23.43 26.48
C PRO A 385 -20.27 -24.14 25.93
N LEU A 386 -20.28 -24.57 24.65
CA LEU A 386 -21.44 -25.18 23.98
C LEU A 386 -21.43 -26.70 24.12
N ASP A 387 -22.61 -27.26 24.32
CA ASP A 387 -22.88 -28.71 24.23
C ASP A 387 -23.33 -29.08 22.81
N ALA A 388 -22.46 -29.72 22.04
CA ALA A 388 -22.74 -30.13 20.67
C ALA A 388 -23.84 -31.17 20.54
N SER A 389 -24.17 -31.93 21.62
CA SER A 389 -25.25 -32.91 21.62
C SER A 389 -26.65 -32.27 21.59
N ARG A 390 -26.75 -31.04 22.08
CA ARG A 390 -28.01 -30.24 22.09
C ARG A 390 -28.22 -29.46 20.80
N LEU A 391 -27.22 -29.42 19.92
CA LEU A 391 -27.29 -28.66 18.65
C LEU A 391 -27.89 -29.56 17.54
N PRO A 392 -28.91 -29.06 16.80
CA PRO A 392 -29.34 -29.73 15.58
C PRO A 392 -28.20 -29.76 14.54
N SER A 393 -28.26 -30.71 13.62
CA SER A 393 -27.23 -30.87 12.56
C SER A 393 -27.14 -29.65 11.63
N THR A 394 -28.26 -28.90 11.52
CA THR A 394 -28.31 -27.68 10.69
C THR A 394 -28.69 -26.50 11.57
N LEU A 395 -27.89 -25.49 11.55
CA LEU A 395 -28.08 -24.19 12.19
C LEU A 395 -28.46 -23.14 11.14
N GLN A 396 -29.06 -22.08 11.56
CA GLN A 396 -29.27 -20.87 10.77
C GLN A 396 -28.36 -19.78 11.31
N VAL A 397 -27.73 -19.02 10.41
CA VAL A 397 -26.91 -17.88 10.77
C VAL A 397 -27.48 -16.64 10.11
N GLY A 398 -27.87 -15.69 10.92
CA GLY A 398 -28.45 -14.43 10.49
C GLY A 398 -27.86 -13.25 11.22
N TRP A 399 -28.51 -12.11 11.07
CA TRP A 399 -28.11 -10.86 11.70
C TRP A 399 -29.28 -10.23 12.42
N ARG A 400 -29.00 -9.27 13.28
CA ARG A 400 -30.05 -8.61 14.08
C ARG A 400 -31.13 -7.98 13.21
N ALA A 401 -32.38 -8.34 13.51
CA ALA A 401 -33.57 -7.67 13.02
C ALA A 401 -34.23 -6.75 14.09
N GLY A 402 -33.91 -6.98 15.36
CA GLY A 402 -34.41 -6.26 16.51
C GLY A 402 -35.37 -7.15 17.37
N GLY A 403 -35.34 -6.94 18.68
CA GLY A 403 -36.16 -7.71 19.61
C GLY A 403 -35.56 -9.03 20.10
N GLU A 404 -34.42 -9.47 19.56
CA GLU A 404 -33.78 -10.71 19.97
C GLU A 404 -33.36 -10.66 21.45
N ARG A 405 -33.62 -11.74 22.17
CA ARG A 405 -33.26 -11.90 23.58
C ARG A 405 -32.57 -13.23 23.81
N LEU A 406 -31.59 -13.24 24.71
CA LEU A 406 -30.77 -14.39 25.04
C LEU A 406 -30.59 -14.45 26.55
N ARG A 407 -30.58 -15.65 27.12
CA ARG A 407 -30.29 -15.95 28.52
C ARG A 407 -28.87 -16.52 28.57
N THR A 408 -28.00 -15.90 29.32
CA THR A 408 -26.56 -16.29 29.40
C THR A 408 -26.27 -17.26 30.55
N GLU A 409 -27.20 -17.38 31.53
CA GLU A 409 -27.06 -18.22 32.73
C GLU A 409 -28.32 -19.04 32.95
N PRO A 410 -28.23 -20.33 33.39
CA PRO A 410 -29.39 -21.14 33.74
C PRO A 410 -30.22 -20.46 34.81
N GLY A 411 -31.52 -20.33 34.58
CA GLY A 411 -32.46 -19.66 35.53
C GLY A 411 -32.37 -18.13 35.52
N GLY A 412 -31.41 -17.52 34.86
CA GLY A 412 -31.23 -16.07 34.80
C GLY A 412 -32.25 -15.36 33.88
N PRO A 413 -32.29 -14.02 33.91
CA PRO A 413 -33.23 -13.25 33.08
C PRO A 413 -32.80 -13.26 31.60
N ARG A 414 -33.77 -13.18 30.70
CA ARG A 414 -33.48 -12.95 29.26
C ARG A 414 -33.10 -11.49 29.03
N ARG A 415 -31.91 -11.26 28.57
CA ARG A 415 -31.37 -9.93 28.21
C ARG A 415 -31.55 -9.66 26.72
N ALA A 416 -31.80 -8.42 26.36
CA ALA A 416 -31.81 -8.03 24.94
C ALA A 416 -30.42 -8.15 24.34
N VAL A 417 -30.31 -8.72 23.12
CA VAL A 417 -29.01 -8.82 22.40
C VAL A 417 -28.36 -7.44 22.22
N LYS A 418 -29.19 -6.38 22.06
CA LYS A 418 -28.67 -4.99 22.01
C LYS A 418 -27.87 -4.61 23.26
N GLU A 419 -28.31 -5.03 24.44
CA GLU A 419 -27.66 -4.76 25.73
C GLU A 419 -26.39 -5.60 25.88
N LEU A 420 -26.44 -6.87 25.51
CA LEU A 420 -25.28 -7.76 25.51
C LEU A 420 -24.16 -7.22 24.59
N LEU A 421 -24.49 -6.78 23.39
CA LEU A 421 -23.52 -6.19 22.48
C LEU A 421 -22.94 -4.88 23.04
N ARG A 422 -23.75 -4.09 23.75
CA ARG A 422 -23.30 -2.85 24.39
C ARG A 422 -22.35 -3.12 25.57
N SER A 423 -22.69 -4.06 26.42
CA SER A 423 -21.84 -4.46 27.57
C SER A 423 -20.56 -5.16 27.13
N ALA A 424 -20.60 -5.92 26.03
CA ALA A 424 -19.43 -6.50 25.39
C ALA A 424 -18.57 -5.50 24.59
N GLY A 425 -18.85 -4.19 24.68
CA GLY A 425 -18.06 -3.16 24.00
C GLY A 425 -18.19 -3.11 22.48
N VAL A 426 -19.20 -3.79 21.89
CA VAL A 426 -19.36 -3.82 20.43
C VAL A 426 -19.69 -2.43 19.88
N LEU A 427 -18.92 -1.98 18.89
CA LEU A 427 -19.07 -0.68 18.25
C LEU A 427 -20.47 -0.50 17.64
N PRO A 428 -21.14 0.65 17.81
CA PRO A 428 -22.54 0.82 17.39
C PRO A 428 -22.83 0.43 15.94
N TRP A 429 -21.95 0.82 15.01
CA TRP A 429 -22.09 0.53 13.57
C TRP A 429 -21.76 -0.92 13.22
N MET A 430 -21.11 -1.66 14.11
CA MET A 430 -20.78 -3.08 13.93
C MET A 430 -21.84 -4.01 14.50
N ARG A 431 -22.74 -3.52 15.38
CA ARG A 431 -23.75 -4.36 16.04
C ARG A 431 -24.72 -5.06 15.08
N GLY A 432 -24.95 -4.46 13.90
CA GLY A 432 -25.76 -5.06 12.85
C GLY A 432 -25.03 -6.13 12.02
N LEU A 433 -23.71 -6.23 12.17
CA LEU A 433 -22.86 -7.17 11.43
C LEU A 433 -22.46 -8.39 12.28
N VAL A 434 -22.73 -8.38 13.58
CA VAL A 434 -22.46 -9.52 14.47
C VAL A 434 -23.38 -10.67 14.11
N PRO A 435 -22.86 -11.86 13.75
CA PRO A 435 -23.69 -13.00 13.37
C PRO A 435 -24.43 -13.60 14.57
N LEU A 436 -25.69 -13.91 14.35
CA LEU A 436 -26.56 -14.61 15.29
C LEU A 436 -26.78 -16.05 14.83
N VAL A 437 -26.44 -17.02 15.67
CA VAL A 437 -26.59 -18.44 15.37
C VAL A 437 -27.89 -18.92 16.01
N GLN A 438 -28.79 -19.58 15.24
CA GLN A 438 -30.10 -20.03 15.63
C GLN A 438 -30.30 -21.52 15.34
N ALA A 439 -31.01 -22.17 16.19
CA ALA A 439 -31.58 -23.53 16.00
C ALA A 439 -33.08 -23.39 15.80
N THR A 440 -33.55 -23.58 14.56
CA THR A 440 -34.94 -23.30 14.18
C THR A 440 -35.27 -21.82 14.52
N ASP A 441 -36.14 -21.58 15.52
CA ASP A 441 -36.57 -20.23 15.93
C ASP A 441 -35.91 -19.75 17.24
N ARG A 442 -34.95 -20.53 17.78
CA ARG A 442 -34.29 -20.21 19.05
C ARG A 442 -32.87 -19.77 18.83
N LEU A 443 -32.48 -18.67 19.46
CA LEU A 443 -31.14 -18.19 19.47
C LEU A 443 -30.23 -19.17 20.23
N VAL A 444 -29.12 -19.60 19.63
CA VAL A 444 -28.10 -20.47 20.22
C VAL A 444 -26.92 -19.63 20.74
N ALA A 445 -26.47 -18.70 19.93
CA ALA A 445 -25.30 -17.86 20.26
C ALA A 445 -25.32 -16.53 19.51
N VAL A 446 -24.67 -15.55 20.10
CA VAL A 446 -24.30 -14.24 19.48
C VAL A 446 -22.82 -14.28 19.17
N ALA A 447 -22.48 -14.67 17.95
CA ALA A 447 -21.09 -14.95 17.55
C ALA A 447 -20.34 -15.77 18.64
N ASP A 448 -19.15 -15.36 19.00
CA ASP A 448 -18.33 -15.89 20.10
C ASP A 448 -18.49 -15.09 21.42
N LEU A 449 -19.46 -14.18 21.49
CA LEU A 449 -19.67 -13.26 22.61
C LEU A 449 -20.57 -13.83 23.71
N ALA A 450 -21.62 -14.57 23.35
CA ALA A 450 -22.57 -15.10 24.32
C ALA A 450 -23.25 -16.37 23.76
N VAL A 451 -23.60 -17.29 24.67
CA VAL A 451 -24.27 -18.55 24.39
C VAL A 451 -25.60 -18.58 25.19
N GLU A 452 -26.70 -19.04 24.58
CA GLU A 452 -27.97 -19.28 25.28
C GLU A 452 -27.82 -20.40 26.30
N ALA A 453 -28.32 -20.19 27.48
CA ALA A 453 -28.20 -21.09 28.64
C ALA A 453 -28.62 -22.54 28.35
N ASP A 454 -29.67 -22.74 27.54
CA ASP A 454 -30.17 -24.07 27.18
C ASP A 454 -29.13 -24.91 26.37
N TYR A 455 -28.16 -24.27 25.77
CA TYR A 455 -27.10 -24.93 24.99
C TYR A 455 -25.74 -24.93 25.70
N LEU A 456 -25.66 -24.45 26.94
CA LEU A 456 -24.43 -24.51 27.72
C LEU A 456 -24.08 -25.96 28.11
N ALA A 457 -22.78 -26.26 28.04
CA ALA A 457 -22.24 -27.55 28.43
C ALA A 457 -22.17 -27.69 29.97
N ALA A 458 -22.89 -28.66 30.52
CA ALA A 458 -22.84 -28.98 31.94
C ALA A 458 -21.44 -29.51 32.37
N PRO A 459 -21.10 -29.48 33.67
CA PRO A 459 -19.93 -30.19 34.18
C PRO A 459 -19.92 -31.65 33.74
N GLY A 460 -18.79 -32.16 33.24
CA GLY A 460 -18.65 -33.54 32.73
C GLY A 460 -19.15 -33.79 31.29
N CYS A 461 -19.69 -32.80 30.60
CA CYS A 461 -20.11 -32.92 29.21
C CYS A 461 -18.89 -33.31 28.30
N ARG A 462 -19.05 -34.45 27.56
CA ARG A 462 -18.00 -34.96 26.63
C ARG A 462 -18.09 -34.35 25.23
N SER A 463 -19.20 -33.71 24.88
CA SER A 463 -19.48 -33.13 23.58
C SER A 463 -19.28 -31.60 23.53
N ARG A 464 -18.27 -31.12 24.25
CA ARG A 464 -17.99 -29.67 24.30
C ARG A 464 -17.46 -29.16 22.99
N CYS A 465 -17.95 -28.00 22.58
CA CYS A 465 -17.46 -27.28 21.40
C CYS A 465 -17.42 -25.77 21.66
N ARG A 466 -16.68 -25.07 20.79
CA ARG A 466 -16.53 -23.62 20.80
C ARG A 466 -16.89 -23.06 19.44
N LEU A 467 -17.75 -22.06 19.45
CA LEU A 467 -18.03 -21.21 18.31
C LEU A 467 -17.03 -20.05 18.31
N GLN A 468 -16.41 -19.77 17.15
CA GLN A 468 -15.49 -18.65 16.97
C GLN A 468 -15.84 -17.88 15.70
N TRP A 469 -15.74 -16.56 15.77
CA TRP A 469 -15.83 -15.67 14.62
C TRP A 469 -14.43 -15.24 14.20
N LEU A 470 -13.88 -15.96 13.23
CA LEU A 470 -12.51 -15.76 12.72
C LEU A 470 -12.47 -14.78 11.54
N ASP A 471 -11.33 -14.09 11.39
CA ASP A 471 -11.14 -13.03 10.38
C ASP A 471 -12.27 -11.98 10.40
N ALA A 472 -12.87 -11.80 11.57
CA ALA A 472 -13.92 -10.82 11.82
C ALA A 472 -13.35 -9.39 11.59
N PRO A 473 -14.17 -8.46 11.04
CA PRO A 473 -13.78 -7.05 11.07
C PRO A 473 -13.68 -6.59 12.53
N GLU A 474 -12.84 -5.57 12.76
CA GLU A 474 -12.75 -4.99 14.11
C GLU A 474 -14.15 -4.48 14.54
N HIS A 475 -14.71 -5.10 15.55
CA HIS A 475 -16.10 -4.89 15.93
C HIS A 475 -16.33 -4.52 17.40
N ARG A 476 -15.29 -4.57 18.23
CA ARG A 476 -15.41 -4.25 19.66
C ARG A 476 -14.20 -3.50 20.20
N LEU A 477 -14.41 -2.82 21.32
CA LEU A 477 -13.32 -2.26 22.14
C LEU A 477 -12.47 -3.40 22.70
N ILE A 478 -11.16 -3.25 22.74
CA ILE A 478 -10.26 -4.25 23.35
C ILE A 478 -10.39 -4.18 24.87
N ASP A 479 -10.50 -5.33 25.53
CA ASP A 479 -10.84 -5.48 26.96
C ASP A 479 -9.94 -4.74 27.95
N ALA A 480 -8.69 -4.40 27.59
CA ALA A 480 -7.78 -3.64 28.46
C ALA A 480 -8.29 -2.23 28.87
N ASP A 481 -9.44 -1.81 28.32
CA ASP A 481 -9.97 -0.46 28.47
C ASP A 481 -11.41 -0.40 29.02
N VAL A 482 -12.01 -1.54 29.34
CA VAL A 482 -13.36 -1.57 29.95
C VAL A 482 -13.27 -1.28 31.44
N ASP A 483 -12.15 -1.61 32.10
CA ASP A 483 -11.97 -1.47 33.55
C ASP A 483 -11.41 -0.10 33.96
N ALA A 484 -10.97 0.74 33.01
CA ALA A 484 -10.37 2.06 33.31
C ALA A 484 -11.42 3.19 33.53
N ASP A 485 -12.69 2.96 33.22
CA ASP A 485 -13.78 3.94 33.39
C ASP A 485 -14.81 3.52 34.48
N ALA A 486 -14.45 2.63 35.40
CA ALA A 486 -15.31 2.14 36.48
C ALA A 486 -14.97 2.71 37.86
N ASP A 487 -14.10 3.75 37.94
CA ASP A 487 -13.85 4.53 39.17
C ASP A 487 -14.25 6.00 39.02
#